data_5b5ee752bb5090c5811bcea76c569db8
#
_entry.id   5b5ee752bb5090c5811bcea76c569db8
#
_cell.length_a   1.000
_cell.length_b   1.000
_cell.length_c   1.000
_cell.angle_alpha   90.00
_cell.angle_beta   90.00
_cell.angle_gamma   90.00
#
_symmetry.space_group_name_H-M   'P 1'
#
loop_
_entity.id
_entity.type
_entity.pdbx_description
1 polymer ?
#
loop_
_entity_poly.entity_id
_entity_poly.type
_entity_poly.pdbx_seq_one_letter_code
_entity_poly.pdbx_strand_id
1 'polypeptide(L)'
;MYKLINKDGEARRGEVKTFHGIFQTPAFMPVGTYGAVKSLSPKILESLNAEIILSNTYHLMERPGVDIIKAHGGLHQFMSWNKPILTDSGGYQVFSLAKNRKITEEGVEFNSSLNGNKLTLTPEICMDLQMGYGVDIAMVLDECTPYPATNLDCLLYTSDAADEGLGVDLG
;
A
#
# COMPACT_ATOMS: atom_id res chain seq x y z
N MET A 1 -1.44 15.40 6.88
CA MET A 1 -0.47 16.54 6.86
C MET A 1 0.76 16.17 7.67
N TYR A 2 1.97 16.36 7.12
CA TYR A 2 3.25 16.09 7.80
C TYR A 2 3.73 17.35 8.54
N LYS A 3 4.28 17.16 9.74
CA LYS A 3 4.91 18.22 10.54
C LYS A 3 6.28 17.74 11.02
N LEU A 4 7.34 18.45 10.63
CA LEU A 4 8.68 18.20 11.18
C LEU A 4 8.71 18.63 12.64
N ILE A 5 9.16 17.76 13.55
CA ILE A 5 9.26 18.03 14.98
C ILE A 5 10.69 18.36 15.37
N ASN A 6 11.66 17.57 14.88
CA ASN A 6 13.06 17.76 15.19
C ASN A 6 13.95 17.28 14.04
N LYS A 7 15.14 17.88 13.91
CA LYS A 7 16.18 17.49 12.96
C LYS A 7 17.53 17.45 13.67
N ASP A 8 18.34 16.42 13.36
CA ASP A 8 19.71 16.27 13.79
C ASP A 8 20.55 15.74 12.62
N GLY A 9 21.36 16.60 12.01
CA GLY A 9 21.99 16.32 10.72
C GLY A 9 20.93 16.01 9.65
N GLU A 10 21.01 14.84 9.01
CA GLU A 10 20.03 14.36 8.05
C GLU A 10 18.89 13.55 8.71
N ALA A 11 19.00 13.21 9.99
CA ALA A 11 17.93 12.52 10.70
C ALA A 11 16.75 13.47 10.96
N ARG A 12 15.54 12.97 10.74
CA ARG A 12 14.30 13.74 10.90
C ARG A 12 13.30 12.98 11.73
N ARG A 13 12.75 13.62 12.75
CA ARG A 13 11.57 13.17 13.47
C ARG A 13 10.39 14.05 13.09
N GLY A 14 9.29 13.44 12.74
CA GLY A 14 8.08 14.15 12.34
C GLY A 14 6.82 13.50 12.88
N GLU A 15 5.72 14.11 12.52
CA GLU A 15 4.36 13.68 12.84
C GLU A 15 3.51 13.74 11.59
N VAL A 16 2.75 12.69 11.33
CA VAL A 16 1.78 12.64 10.23
C VAL A 16 0.38 12.59 10.82
N LYS A 17 -0.44 13.56 10.46
CA LYS A 17 -1.87 13.58 10.81
C LYS A 17 -2.69 13.03 9.65
N THR A 18 -3.49 12.00 9.92
CA THR A 18 -4.43 11.36 9.01
C THR A 18 -5.87 11.52 9.53
N PHE A 19 -6.84 10.90 8.85
CA PHE A 19 -8.23 10.90 9.29
C PHE A 19 -8.44 10.08 10.58
N HIS A 20 -7.77 8.92 10.70
CA HIS A 20 -7.92 8.02 11.85
C HIS A 20 -6.85 8.24 12.94
N GLY A 21 -6.17 9.37 12.93
CA GLY A 21 -5.25 9.74 14.00
C GLY A 21 -3.91 10.27 13.55
N ILE A 22 -2.96 10.22 14.45
CA ILE A 22 -1.62 10.77 14.28
C ILE A 22 -0.63 9.64 14.55
N PHE A 23 0.44 9.58 13.76
CA PHE A 23 1.58 8.72 14.03
C PHE A 23 2.90 9.49 13.91
N GLN A 24 3.89 9.05 14.69
CA GLN A 24 5.23 9.63 14.66
C GLN A 24 6.07 9.02 13.55
N THR A 25 7.02 9.79 13.00
CA THR A 25 7.99 9.27 12.03
C THR A 25 9.42 9.44 12.55
N PRO A 26 10.31 8.48 12.28
CA PRO A 26 10.08 7.24 11.54
C PRO A 26 9.16 6.28 12.29
N ALA A 27 8.34 5.50 11.56
CA ALA A 27 7.41 4.53 12.13
C ALA A 27 7.64 3.13 11.56
N PHE A 28 7.60 2.12 12.42
CA PHE A 28 7.47 0.74 11.96
C PHE A 28 5.98 0.41 11.75
N MET A 29 5.66 -0.19 10.62
CA MET A 29 4.30 -0.56 10.25
C MET A 29 4.15 -2.09 10.30
N PRO A 30 3.56 -2.67 11.35
CA PRO A 30 3.20 -4.09 11.35
C PRO A 30 2.33 -4.44 10.14
N VAL A 31 2.62 -5.57 9.49
CA VAL A 31 1.94 -5.95 8.24
C VAL A 31 0.71 -6.80 8.51
N GLY A 32 -0.45 -6.29 8.14
CA GLY A 32 -1.75 -6.93 8.19
C GLY A 32 -2.24 -7.41 6.83
N THR A 33 -1.58 -8.42 6.24
CA THR A 33 -1.71 -8.84 4.83
C THR A 33 -3.15 -9.09 4.39
N TYR A 34 -3.93 -9.81 5.18
CA TYR A 34 -5.34 -10.15 4.90
C TYR A 34 -6.31 -9.44 5.87
N GLY A 35 -6.01 -8.20 6.22
CA GLY A 35 -6.80 -7.51 7.23
C GLY A 35 -6.55 -8.02 8.66
N ALA A 36 -5.40 -8.62 8.91
CA ALA A 36 -4.96 -9.05 10.24
C ALA A 36 -3.44 -9.17 10.30
N VAL A 37 -2.83 -8.67 11.36
CA VAL A 37 -1.41 -8.91 11.65
C VAL A 37 -1.27 -10.33 12.21
N LYS A 38 -0.49 -11.18 11.53
CA LYS A 38 -0.37 -12.60 11.87
C LYS A 38 0.05 -12.80 13.32
N SER A 39 -0.73 -13.60 14.04
CA SER A 39 -0.52 -13.96 15.45
C SER A 39 -0.64 -12.82 16.47
N LEU A 40 -1.06 -11.63 16.07
CA LEU A 40 -1.24 -10.48 16.95
C LEU A 40 -2.66 -9.93 16.84
N SER A 41 -3.35 -9.83 17.98
CA SER A 41 -4.64 -9.15 18.02
C SER A 41 -4.45 -7.61 18.00
N PRO A 42 -5.46 -6.83 17.59
CA PRO A 42 -5.40 -5.36 17.66
C PRO A 42 -5.03 -4.84 19.04
N LYS A 43 -5.56 -5.45 20.11
CA LYS A 43 -5.23 -5.08 21.50
C LYS A 43 -3.74 -5.28 21.83
N ILE A 44 -3.12 -6.33 21.31
CA ILE A 44 -1.68 -6.56 21.49
C ILE A 44 -0.88 -5.48 20.73
N LEU A 45 -1.26 -5.17 19.50
CA LEU A 45 -0.63 -4.10 18.71
C LEU A 45 -0.73 -2.75 19.42
N GLU A 46 -1.87 -2.44 20.01
CA GLU A 46 -2.06 -1.23 20.81
C GLU A 46 -1.15 -1.22 22.04
N SER A 47 -1.02 -2.34 22.76
CA SER A 47 -0.14 -2.46 23.92
C SER A 47 1.35 -2.34 23.58
N LEU A 48 1.71 -2.66 22.33
CA LEU A 48 3.06 -2.48 21.78
C LEU A 48 3.27 -1.07 21.20
N ASN A 49 2.30 -0.16 21.37
CA ASN A 49 2.32 1.21 20.85
C ASN A 49 2.46 1.29 19.32
N ALA A 50 1.92 0.32 18.57
CA ALA A 50 1.79 0.47 17.14
C ALA A 50 0.85 1.64 16.84
N GLU A 51 1.31 2.57 16.01
CA GLU A 51 0.56 3.80 15.67
C GLU A 51 -0.06 3.73 14.28
N ILE A 52 0.48 2.90 13.41
CA ILE A 52 0.03 2.66 12.03
C ILE A 52 0.30 1.22 11.66
N ILE A 53 -0.54 0.64 10.80
CA ILE A 53 -0.32 -0.69 10.20
C ILE A 53 -0.36 -0.59 8.69
N LEU A 54 0.28 -1.58 8.03
CA LEU A 54 0.26 -1.73 6.58
C LEU A 54 -0.58 -2.94 6.20
N SER A 55 -1.42 -2.80 5.17
CA SER A 55 -2.14 -3.92 4.54
C SER A 55 -1.83 -4.00 3.05
N ASN A 56 -2.03 -5.16 2.45
CA ASN A 56 -1.62 -5.40 1.06
C ASN A 56 -2.83 -5.43 0.14
N THR A 57 -2.91 -4.49 -0.81
CA THR A 57 -4.03 -4.35 -1.75
C THR A 57 -4.26 -5.61 -2.58
N TYR A 58 -3.21 -6.21 -3.12
CA TYR A 58 -3.31 -7.46 -3.88
C TYR A 58 -4.01 -8.58 -3.09
N HIS A 59 -3.58 -8.80 -1.86
CA HIS A 59 -4.13 -9.87 -1.03
C HIS A 59 -5.57 -9.60 -0.60
N LEU A 60 -5.87 -8.36 -0.23
CA LEU A 60 -7.23 -7.93 0.14
C LEU A 60 -8.21 -7.99 -1.04
N MET A 61 -7.75 -7.67 -2.26
CA MET A 61 -8.52 -7.78 -3.49
C MET A 61 -8.92 -9.23 -3.78
N GLU A 62 -7.97 -10.16 -3.64
CA GLU A 62 -8.24 -11.58 -3.83
C GLU A 62 -9.10 -12.16 -2.71
N ARG A 63 -8.85 -11.74 -1.44
CA ARG A 63 -9.55 -12.26 -0.28
C ARG A 63 -9.45 -11.31 0.92
N PRO A 64 -10.56 -10.84 1.49
CA PRO A 64 -11.95 -11.24 1.24
C PRO A 64 -12.60 -10.58 0.02
N GLY A 65 -11.95 -9.59 -0.59
CA GLY A 65 -12.51 -8.74 -1.65
C GLY A 65 -13.06 -7.43 -1.11
N VAL A 66 -13.06 -6.40 -1.97
CA VAL A 66 -13.44 -5.04 -1.58
C VAL A 66 -14.90 -4.93 -1.13
N ASP A 67 -15.82 -5.69 -1.75
CA ASP A 67 -17.25 -5.63 -1.42
C ASP A 67 -17.52 -6.13 0.00
N ILE A 68 -16.83 -7.19 0.43
CA ILE A 68 -16.96 -7.70 1.79
C ILE A 68 -16.42 -6.67 2.78
N ILE A 69 -15.27 -6.06 2.50
CA ILE A 69 -14.68 -5.03 3.36
C ILE A 69 -15.61 -3.82 3.46
N LYS A 70 -16.18 -3.34 2.33
CA LYS A 70 -17.18 -2.27 2.31
C LYS A 70 -18.42 -2.59 3.13
N ALA A 71 -18.94 -3.82 2.99
CA ALA A 71 -20.12 -4.27 3.77
C ALA A 71 -19.87 -4.29 5.29
N HIS A 72 -18.61 -4.39 5.71
CA HIS A 72 -18.19 -4.31 7.12
C HIS A 72 -17.82 -2.88 7.56
N GLY A 73 -18.08 -1.86 6.75
CA GLY A 73 -17.78 -0.46 7.09
C GLY A 73 -16.33 -0.03 6.86
N GLY A 74 -15.62 -0.72 5.96
CA GLY A 74 -14.24 -0.45 5.63
C GLY A 74 -13.22 -1.30 6.40
N LEU A 75 -11.96 -1.15 6.05
CA LEU A 75 -10.88 -1.99 6.58
C LEU A 75 -10.64 -1.77 8.07
N HIS A 76 -10.82 -0.55 8.57
CA HIS A 76 -10.70 -0.22 9.99
C HIS A 76 -11.66 -1.03 10.86
N GLN A 77 -12.94 -1.06 10.48
CA GLN A 77 -13.95 -1.83 11.20
C GLN A 77 -13.76 -3.34 11.01
N PHE A 78 -13.44 -3.77 9.79
CA PHE A 78 -13.15 -5.17 9.49
C PHE A 78 -12.00 -5.73 10.33
N MET A 79 -10.94 -4.93 10.55
CA MET A 79 -9.78 -5.29 11.38
C MET A 79 -9.97 -5.01 12.88
N SER A 80 -11.00 -4.26 13.27
CA SER A 80 -11.13 -3.68 14.62
C SER A 80 -9.91 -2.83 15.01
N TRP A 81 -9.42 -2.01 14.08
CA TRP A 81 -8.27 -1.14 14.25
C TRP A 81 -8.64 0.32 13.99
N ASN A 82 -8.54 1.18 15.01
CA ASN A 82 -9.02 2.56 14.97
C ASN A 82 -7.93 3.61 14.72
N LYS A 83 -6.72 3.17 14.39
CA LYS A 83 -5.58 4.03 14.09
C LYS A 83 -5.26 3.98 12.59
N PRO A 84 -4.31 4.81 12.08
CA PRO A 84 -3.98 4.86 10.67
C PRO A 84 -3.67 3.51 10.02
N ILE A 85 -4.12 3.36 8.78
CA ILE A 85 -3.80 2.23 7.90
C ILE A 85 -3.22 2.78 6.60
N LEU A 86 -2.09 2.22 6.18
CA LEU A 86 -1.53 2.36 4.85
C LEU A 86 -1.79 1.08 4.06
N THR A 87 -2.20 1.20 2.79
CA THR A 87 -2.16 0.06 1.87
C THR A 87 -1.08 0.28 0.81
N ASP A 88 -0.35 -0.80 0.48
CA ASP A 88 0.50 -0.81 -0.69
C ASP A 88 -0.35 -0.84 -1.98
N SER A 89 0.30 -0.68 -3.13
CA SER A 89 -0.37 -0.72 -4.43
C SER A 89 -0.74 -2.15 -4.91
N GLY A 90 -0.02 -3.15 -4.43
CA GLY A 90 -0.09 -4.52 -4.92
C GLY A 90 0.84 -4.84 -6.10
N GLY A 91 1.56 -3.86 -6.65
CA GLY A 91 2.45 -4.03 -7.80
C GLY A 91 3.52 -5.09 -7.57
N TYR A 92 4.22 -5.04 -6.45
CA TYR A 92 5.23 -6.04 -6.09
C TYR A 92 4.65 -7.46 -5.99
N GLN A 93 3.47 -7.64 -5.40
CA GLN A 93 2.84 -8.95 -5.25
C GLN A 93 2.43 -9.52 -6.61
N VAL A 94 1.91 -8.70 -7.51
CA VAL A 94 1.64 -9.11 -8.89
C VAL A 94 2.93 -9.55 -9.58
N PHE A 95 4.02 -8.80 -9.40
CA PHE A 95 5.33 -9.15 -9.94
C PHE A 95 5.85 -10.48 -9.38
N SER A 96 5.78 -10.69 -8.06
CA SER A 96 6.41 -11.82 -7.39
C SER A 96 5.55 -13.08 -7.31
N LEU A 97 4.22 -12.96 -7.22
CA LEU A 97 3.31 -14.08 -6.93
C LEU A 97 2.43 -14.47 -8.10
N ALA A 98 2.08 -13.52 -9.00
CA ALA A 98 1.15 -13.79 -10.08
C ALA A 98 1.79 -14.65 -11.17
N LYS A 99 1.08 -15.73 -11.53
CA LYS A 99 1.43 -16.55 -12.70
C LYS A 99 0.81 -15.97 -13.96
N ASN A 100 1.48 -16.14 -15.11
CA ASN A 100 0.98 -15.72 -16.42
C ASN A 100 0.56 -14.25 -16.48
N ARG A 101 1.37 -13.36 -15.89
CA ARG A 101 1.12 -11.92 -15.95
C ARG A 101 1.49 -11.34 -17.32
N LYS A 102 0.71 -10.38 -17.76
CA LYS A 102 0.97 -9.55 -18.94
C LYS A 102 0.92 -8.09 -18.53
N ILE A 103 2.05 -7.40 -18.59
CA ILE A 103 2.18 -5.98 -18.28
C ILE A 103 2.01 -5.18 -19.56
N THR A 104 1.24 -4.09 -19.49
CA THR A 104 1.01 -3.11 -20.55
C THR A 104 1.04 -1.71 -19.94
N GLU A 105 1.09 -0.66 -20.76
CA GLU A 105 0.97 0.74 -20.30
C GLU A 105 -0.34 1.02 -19.53
N GLU A 106 -1.39 0.25 -19.78
CA GLU A 106 -2.69 0.41 -19.14
C GLU A 106 -2.75 -0.27 -17.76
N GLY A 107 -1.84 -1.20 -17.48
CA GLY A 107 -1.82 -1.99 -16.25
C GLY A 107 -1.38 -3.42 -16.45
N VAL A 108 -1.76 -4.31 -15.55
CA VAL A 108 -1.33 -5.70 -15.52
C VAL A 108 -2.51 -6.66 -15.51
N GLU A 109 -2.51 -7.63 -16.43
CA GLU A 109 -3.39 -8.80 -16.42
C GLU A 109 -2.64 -9.99 -15.81
N PHE A 110 -3.30 -10.74 -14.95
CA PHE A 110 -2.71 -11.92 -14.29
C PHE A 110 -3.77 -12.91 -13.84
N ASN A 111 -3.34 -14.09 -13.45
CA ASN A 111 -4.25 -15.09 -12.91
C ASN A 111 -4.17 -15.11 -11.37
N SER A 112 -5.34 -15.11 -10.74
CA SER A 112 -5.49 -15.25 -9.29
C SER A 112 -4.73 -16.47 -8.78
N SER A 113 -3.98 -16.27 -7.70
CA SER A 113 -3.26 -17.35 -7.02
C SER A 113 -4.21 -18.31 -6.29
N LEU A 114 -5.44 -17.87 -5.98
CA LEU A 114 -6.42 -18.63 -5.21
C LEU A 114 -7.30 -19.54 -6.06
N ASN A 115 -7.80 -19.04 -7.20
CA ASN A 115 -8.81 -19.74 -8.01
C ASN A 115 -8.47 -19.80 -9.50
N GLY A 116 -7.37 -19.18 -9.93
CA GLY A 116 -6.93 -19.16 -11.34
C GLY A 116 -7.71 -18.20 -12.24
N ASN A 117 -8.68 -17.47 -11.73
CA ASN A 117 -9.43 -16.49 -12.49
C ASN A 117 -8.54 -15.38 -13.04
N LYS A 118 -8.85 -14.88 -14.23
CA LYS A 118 -8.17 -13.74 -14.83
C LYS A 118 -8.57 -12.47 -14.09
N LEU A 119 -7.58 -11.71 -13.63
CA LEU A 119 -7.72 -10.44 -12.95
C LEU A 119 -6.95 -9.37 -13.71
N THR A 120 -7.38 -8.13 -13.55
CA THR A 120 -6.70 -6.95 -14.08
C THR A 120 -6.51 -5.94 -12.96
N LEU A 121 -5.33 -5.34 -12.91
CA LEU A 121 -5.01 -4.25 -12.00
C LEU A 121 -4.44 -3.11 -12.83
N THR A 122 -5.18 -2.00 -12.87
CA THR A 122 -4.74 -0.72 -13.45
C THR A 122 -4.49 0.29 -12.34
N PRO A 123 -3.83 1.44 -12.60
CA PRO A 123 -3.71 2.51 -11.61
C PRO A 123 -5.06 2.92 -11.02
N GLU A 124 -6.10 3.06 -11.85
CA GLU A 124 -7.44 3.44 -11.41
C GLU A 124 -8.08 2.37 -10.52
N ILE A 125 -8.02 1.09 -10.96
CA ILE A 125 -8.54 -0.03 -10.15
C ILE A 125 -7.82 -0.12 -8.82
N CYS A 126 -6.49 0.08 -8.82
CA CYS A 126 -5.70 0.10 -7.60
C CYS A 126 -6.18 1.18 -6.61
N MET A 127 -6.44 2.39 -7.11
CA MET A 127 -6.96 3.47 -6.29
C MET A 127 -8.39 3.22 -5.83
N ASP A 128 -9.27 2.72 -6.70
CA ASP A 128 -10.67 2.40 -6.37
C ASP A 128 -10.78 1.33 -5.28
N LEU A 129 -9.91 0.32 -5.32
CA LEU A 129 -9.81 -0.69 -4.27
C LEU A 129 -9.42 -0.06 -2.94
N GLN A 130 -8.37 0.74 -2.90
CA GLN A 130 -7.86 1.38 -1.68
C GLN A 130 -8.86 2.40 -1.11
N MET A 131 -9.54 3.15 -1.97
CA MET A 131 -10.66 4.00 -1.57
C MET A 131 -11.81 3.17 -1.00
N GLY A 132 -12.10 2.03 -1.62
CA GLY A 132 -13.10 1.09 -1.12
C GLY A 132 -12.77 0.47 0.22
N TYR A 133 -11.50 0.31 0.55
CA TYR A 133 -11.04 -0.11 1.88
C TYR A 133 -11.18 1.00 2.92
N GLY A 134 -11.21 2.27 2.51
CA GLY A 134 -11.30 3.42 3.40
C GLY A 134 -10.03 3.64 4.23
N VAL A 135 -8.86 3.48 3.61
CA VAL A 135 -7.55 3.62 4.27
C VAL A 135 -7.11 5.08 4.37
N ASP A 136 -6.13 5.37 5.23
CA ASP A 136 -5.62 6.73 5.42
C ASP A 136 -4.56 7.11 4.39
N ILE A 137 -3.76 6.13 3.96
CA ILE A 137 -2.68 6.32 2.99
C ILE A 137 -2.81 5.24 1.92
N ALA A 138 -3.06 5.67 0.70
CA ALA A 138 -3.13 4.82 -0.49
C ALA A 138 -1.86 5.03 -1.33
N MET A 139 -1.20 3.93 -1.72
CA MET A 139 -0.02 3.98 -2.57
C MET A 139 -0.42 3.86 -4.04
N VAL A 140 0.26 4.64 -4.89
CA VAL A 140 0.10 4.53 -6.34
C VAL A 140 0.59 3.18 -6.85
N LEU A 141 0.02 2.68 -7.95
CA LEU A 141 0.47 1.43 -8.55
C LEU A 141 1.89 1.59 -9.06
N ASP A 142 2.77 0.73 -8.59
CA ASP A 142 4.17 0.64 -8.99
C ASP A 142 4.44 -0.59 -9.85
N GLU A 143 5.48 -0.51 -10.66
CA GLU A 143 6.01 -1.63 -11.41
C GLU A 143 7.40 -2.00 -10.87
N CYS A 144 7.58 -3.27 -10.52
CA CYS A 144 8.88 -3.77 -10.10
C CYS A 144 9.75 -4.09 -11.32
N THR A 145 10.79 -3.29 -11.55
CA THR A 145 11.78 -3.56 -12.58
C THR A 145 12.53 -4.86 -12.29
N PRO A 146 12.58 -5.81 -13.24
CA PRO A 146 13.32 -7.07 -13.05
C PRO A 146 14.83 -6.82 -12.93
N TYR A 147 15.51 -7.64 -12.14
CA TYR A 147 16.98 -7.59 -12.06
C TYR A 147 17.59 -8.79 -12.84
N PRO A 148 18.63 -8.57 -13.67
CA PRO A 148 19.25 -7.27 -13.99
C PRO A 148 18.40 -6.43 -14.94
N ALA A 149 18.47 -5.10 -14.78
CA ALA A 149 17.79 -4.12 -15.61
C ALA A 149 18.81 -3.12 -16.17
N THR A 150 18.51 -2.49 -17.29
CA THR A 150 19.35 -1.41 -17.82
C THR A 150 19.07 -0.11 -17.06
N ASN A 151 20.02 0.84 -17.12
CA ASN A 151 19.77 2.18 -16.55
C ASN A 151 18.57 2.87 -17.20
N LEU A 152 18.29 2.60 -18.47
CA LEU A 152 17.15 3.15 -19.19
C LEU A 152 15.84 2.60 -18.63
N ASP A 153 15.74 1.29 -18.38
CA ASP A 153 14.54 0.69 -17.77
C ASP A 153 14.25 1.30 -16.39
N CYS A 154 15.31 1.50 -15.59
CA CYS A 154 15.16 2.12 -14.27
C CYS A 154 14.75 3.60 -14.35
N LEU A 155 15.28 4.36 -15.34
CA LEU A 155 14.97 5.78 -15.50
C LEU A 155 13.55 6.00 -16.02
N LEU A 156 13.08 5.19 -16.97
CA LEU A 156 11.70 5.27 -17.46
C LEU A 156 10.71 5.03 -16.32
N TYR A 157 10.96 4.04 -15.50
CA TYR A 157 10.13 3.75 -14.33
C TYR A 157 10.09 4.90 -13.31
N THR A 158 11.24 5.55 -13.04
CA THR A 158 11.30 6.67 -12.09
C THR A 158 10.79 7.98 -12.69
N SER A 159 10.88 8.21 -14.01
CA SER A 159 10.40 9.42 -14.64
C SER A 159 8.88 9.46 -14.75
N ASP A 160 8.21 8.38 -15.12
CA ASP A 160 6.74 8.33 -15.18
C ASP A 160 6.10 8.59 -13.82
N ALA A 161 6.67 8.07 -12.73
CA ALA A 161 6.20 8.35 -11.38
C ALA A 161 6.49 9.80 -10.92
N ALA A 162 7.48 10.49 -11.52
CA ALA A 162 7.87 11.85 -11.18
C ALA A 162 7.20 12.91 -12.06
N ASP A 163 6.84 12.59 -13.30
CA ASP A 163 6.25 13.54 -14.24
C ASP A 163 4.76 13.78 -13.96
N GLU A 164 4.07 12.86 -13.32
CA GLU A 164 2.67 13.03 -12.92
C GLU A 164 2.49 13.73 -11.55
N GLY A 165 3.53 13.83 -10.76
CA GLY A 165 3.52 14.54 -9.48
C GLY A 165 4.45 15.73 -9.52
N LEU A 166 3.90 16.96 -9.61
CA LEU A 166 4.57 18.24 -9.33
C LEU A 166 6.02 18.06 -8.88
N GLY A 167 6.97 18.31 -9.79
CA GLY A 167 8.38 18.04 -9.61
C GLY A 167 8.87 18.25 -8.19
N VAL A 168 9.26 17.17 -7.53
CA VAL A 168 10.03 17.27 -6.31
C VAL A 168 11.42 17.66 -6.75
N ASP A 169 11.70 18.97 -6.66
CA ASP A 169 13.04 19.49 -6.80
C ASP A 169 13.91 18.87 -5.70
N LEU A 170 14.67 17.87 -6.08
CA LEU A 170 15.72 17.29 -5.26
C LEU A 170 16.96 18.16 -5.41
N GLY A 171 16.89 19.40 -4.88
CA GLY A 171 18.02 20.28 -4.73
C GLY A 171 19.13 19.72 -3.83
#